data_f5336aef9fa0123ba5283bf94b1894b3
#
_entry.id   f5336aef9fa0123ba5283bf94b1894b3
#
_cell.length_a   1.000
_cell.length_b   1.000
_cell.length_c   1.000
_cell.angle_alpha   90.00
_cell.angle_beta   90.00
_cell.angle_gamma   90.00
#
_symmetry.space_group_name_H-M   'P 1'
#
loop_
_entity.id
_entity.type
_entity.pdbx_description
1 polymer ?
#
loop_
_entity_poly.entity_id
_entity_poly.type
_entity_poly.pdbx_seq_one_letter_code
_entity_poly.pdbx_strand_id
1 'polypeptide(L)'
;MLIQPRPDDEKTIMGLFSLVPELKDMNHLNEVMATYQEDDFYLYFFQDEPHDPITGLLGYEFYQDKVILVRRVIVTPGSPKKATQSQMLSDLQEQHPDKTLMGTFDTQTAIDKWRKHY
;
A
#
# COMPACT_ATOMS: atom_id res chain seq x y z
N MET A 1 -10.56 3.46 4.38
CA MET A 1 -10.38 4.55 3.40
C MET A 1 -8.90 4.88 3.23
N LEU A 2 -8.51 5.19 2.01
CA LEU A 2 -7.14 5.60 1.72
C LEU A 2 -6.99 7.10 1.94
N ILE A 3 -5.94 7.50 2.67
CA ILE A 3 -5.64 8.90 2.90
C ILE A 3 -4.18 9.18 2.53
N GLN A 4 -3.95 10.37 1.97
CA GLN A 4 -2.62 10.76 1.55
C GLN A 4 -1.77 11.17 2.75
N PRO A 5 -0.54 10.63 2.90
CA PRO A 5 0.37 11.07 3.96
C PRO A 5 0.77 12.53 3.78
N ARG A 6 1.05 13.21 4.89
CA ARG A 6 1.59 14.56 4.90
C ARG A 6 3.11 14.52 5.07
N PRO A 7 3.82 15.63 4.77
CA PRO A 7 5.29 15.64 4.89
C PRO A 7 5.81 15.27 6.28
N ASP A 8 5.06 15.56 7.34
CA ASP A 8 5.46 15.23 8.71
C ASP A 8 5.12 13.80 9.13
N ASP A 9 4.56 12.98 8.23
CA ASP A 9 4.22 11.57 8.49
C ASP A 9 5.35 10.59 8.16
N GLU A 10 6.54 11.08 7.85
CA GLU A 10 7.67 10.23 7.43
C GLU A 10 8.00 9.13 8.44
N LYS A 11 7.99 9.47 9.73
CA LYS A 11 8.28 8.48 10.79
C LYS A 11 7.23 7.38 10.86
N THR A 12 5.97 7.73 10.65
CA THR A 12 4.88 6.75 10.61
C THR A 12 5.06 5.81 9.42
N ILE A 13 5.41 6.36 8.27
CA ILE A 13 5.68 5.56 7.06
C ILE A 13 6.84 4.59 7.32
N MET A 14 7.94 5.09 7.89
CA MET A 14 9.10 4.25 8.22
C MET A 14 8.73 3.13 9.19
N GLY A 15 7.91 3.44 10.19
CA GLY A 15 7.43 2.45 11.15
C GLY A 15 6.62 1.35 10.49
N LEU A 16 5.75 1.70 9.55
CA LEU A 16 4.95 0.71 8.81
C LEU A 16 5.82 -0.14 7.89
N PHE A 17 6.76 0.45 7.15
CA PHE A 17 7.70 -0.32 6.34
C PHE A 17 8.53 -1.29 7.17
N SER A 18 8.90 -0.93 8.40
CA SER A 18 9.71 -1.78 9.25
C SER A 18 8.99 -3.04 9.73
N LEU A 19 7.66 -3.14 9.51
CA LEU A 19 6.93 -4.39 9.73
C LEU A 19 7.32 -5.46 8.70
N VAL A 20 7.89 -5.07 7.57
CA VAL A 20 8.42 -5.99 6.56
C VAL A 20 9.84 -6.39 6.98
N PRO A 21 10.12 -7.69 7.20
CA PRO A 21 11.42 -8.11 7.78
C PRO A 21 12.64 -7.60 7.03
N GLU A 22 12.63 -7.60 5.69
CA GLU A 22 13.77 -7.13 4.90
C GLU A 22 14.02 -5.63 5.05
N LEU A 23 13.01 -4.87 5.46
CA LEU A 23 13.09 -3.41 5.58
C LEU A 23 13.46 -2.96 7.00
N LYS A 24 13.83 -3.89 7.89
CA LYS A 24 14.44 -3.54 9.17
C LYS A 24 15.87 -3.06 8.99
N ASP A 25 16.51 -3.43 7.88
CA ASP A 25 17.80 -2.89 7.48
C ASP A 25 17.61 -1.46 6.97
N MET A 26 18.30 -0.50 7.61
CA MET A 26 18.15 0.91 7.27
C MET A 26 18.53 1.22 5.83
N ASN A 27 19.50 0.52 5.25
CA ASN A 27 19.88 0.76 3.86
C ASN A 27 18.74 0.40 2.91
N HIS A 28 18.13 -0.77 3.11
CA HIS A 28 16.98 -1.20 2.30
C HIS A 28 15.77 -0.28 2.52
N LEU A 29 15.53 0.11 3.77
CA LEU A 29 14.43 1.03 4.09
C LEU A 29 14.61 2.35 3.37
N ASN A 30 15.80 2.93 3.40
CA ASN A 30 16.09 4.21 2.74
C ASN A 30 15.93 4.10 1.22
N GLU A 31 16.33 2.97 0.62
CA GLU A 31 16.14 2.74 -0.82
C GLU A 31 14.66 2.70 -1.19
N VAL A 32 13.85 2.00 -0.40
CA VAL A 32 12.40 1.93 -0.64
C VAL A 32 11.76 3.29 -0.47
N MET A 33 12.12 4.02 0.59
CA MET A 33 11.61 5.38 0.81
C MET A 33 11.95 6.30 -0.37
N ALA A 34 13.17 6.21 -0.89
CA ALA A 34 13.60 7.01 -2.04
C ALA A 34 12.80 6.67 -3.30
N THR A 35 12.47 5.40 -3.51
CA THR A 35 11.66 4.98 -4.66
C THR A 35 10.33 5.71 -4.70
N TYR A 36 9.70 5.89 -3.55
CA TYR A 36 8.38 6.55 -3.50
C TYR A 36 8.46 8.07 -3.58
N GLN A 37 9.64 8.64 -3.73
CA GLN A 37 9.81 10.06 -4.10
C GLN A 37 9.85 10.27 -5.61
N GLU A 38 9.96 9.20 -6.39
CA GLU A 38 9.98 9.28 -7.86
C GLU A 38 8.57 9.49 -8.40
N ASP A 39 8.48 10.08 -9.60
CA ASP A 39 7.21 10.29 -10.28
C ASP A 39 6.51 8.96 -10.50
N ASP A 40 5.18 8.99 -10.51
CA ASP A 40 4.31 7.82 -10.72
C ASP A 40 4.30 6.80 -9.57
N PHE A 41 5.07 7.01 -8.50
CA PHE A 41 5.05 6.17 -7.30
C PHE A 41 4.28 6.86 -6.19
N TYR A 42 3.42 6.13 -5.50
CA TYR A 42 2.51 6.67 -4.49
C TYR A 42 2.45 5.80 -3.25
N LEU A 43 2.35 6.46 -2.10
CA LEU A 43 2.07 5.83 -0.81
C LEU A 43 0.79 6.42 -0.25
N TYR A 44 -0.09 5.56 0.25
CA TYR A 44 -1.31 5.99 0.95
C TYR A 44 -1.44 5.21 2.24
N PHE A 45 -1.86 5.91 3.29
CA PHE A 45 -2.30 5.25 4.53
C PHE A 45 -3.70 4.68 4.36
N PHE A 46 -4.00 3.65 5.14
CA PHE A 46 -5.35 3.12 5.26
C PHE A 46 -5.85 3.24 6.70
N GLN A 47 -7.09 3.68 6.86
CA GLN A 47 -7.83 3.68 8.11
C GLN A 47 -9.27 3.30 7.82
N ASP A 48 -9.99 2.73 8.81
CA ASP A 48 -11.36 2.27 8.59
C ASP A 48 -12.32 3.46 8.45
N GLU A 49 -12.26 4.39 9.38
CA GLU A 49 -13.10 5.58 9.42
C GLU A 49 -12.23 6.81 9.67
N PRO A 50 -12.74 8.02 9.35
CA PRO A 50 -12.01 9.24 9.68
C PRO A 50 -11.67 9.28 11.18
N HIS A 51 -10.43 9.67 11.48
CA HIS A 51 -9.87 9.77 12.83
C HIS A 51 -9.56 8.43 13.51
N ASP A 52 -9.82 7.29 12.85
CA ASP A 52 -9.36 6.00 13.35
C ASP A 52 -7.83 5.87 13.21
N PRO A 53 -7.22 4.98 13.99
CA PRO A 53 -5.79 4.69 13.82
C PRO A 53 -5.45 4.22 12.41
N ILE A 54 -4.25 4.53 11.97
CA ILE A 54 -3.73 4.00 10.69
C ILE A 54 -3.46 2.51 10.88
N THR A 55 -4.06 1.70 10.01
CA THR A 55 -3.94 0.23 10.06
C THR A 55 -3.26 -0.36 8.84
N GLY A 56 -2.90 0.45 7.86
CA GLY A 56 -2.23 -0.05 6.67
C GLY A 56 -1.47 1.01 5.90
N LEU A 57 -0.60 0.49 5.02
CA LEU A 57 0.16 1.32 4.07
C LEU A 57 0.10 0.63 2.72
N LEU A 58 -0.33 1.38 1.70
CA LEU A 58 -0.43 0.90 0.32
C LEU A 58 0.59 1.64 -0.52
N GLY A 59 1.46 0.88 -1.20
CA GLY A 59 2.44 1.44 -2.13
C GLY A 59 2.18 0.93 -3.52
N TYR A 60 2.11 1.83 -4.50
CA TYR A 60 1.84 1.44 -5.88
C TYR A 60 2.48 2.42 -6.85
N GLU A 61 2.53 2.03 -8.13
CA GLU A 61 2.97 2.91 -9.21
C GLU A 61 2.00 2.86 -10.39
N PHE A 62 1.87 3.97 -11.09
CA PHE A 62 1.22 3.97 -12.40
C PHE A 62 2.23 3.43 -13.40
N TYR A 63 2.07 2.17 -13.76
CA TYR A 63 3.06 1.44 -14.55
C TYR A 63 2.90 1.68 -16.04
N GLN A 64 1.66 1.65 -16.52
CA GLN A 64 1.25 1.92 -17.89
C GLN A 64 -0.14 2.57 -17.84
N ASP A 65 -0.62 3.07 -18.99
CA ASP A 65 -1.89 3.81 -19.05
C ASP A 65 -3.06 3.11 -18.35
N LYS A 66 -3.13 1.79 -18.46
CA LYS A 66 -4.27 1.02 -17.92
C LYS A 66 -3.89 0.16 -16.72
N VAL A 67 -2.67 0.29 -16.20
CA VAL A 67 -2.16 -0.62 -15.16
C VAL A 67 -1.65 0.16 -13.97
N ILE A 68 -2.15 -0.22 -12.78
CA ILE A 68 -1.55 0.16 -11.51
C ILE A 68 -0.81 -1.09 -10.99
N LEU A 69 0.49 -0.95 -10.77
CA LEU A 69 1.30 -2.01 -10.18
C LEU A 69 1.35 -1.81 -8.67
N VAL A 70 0.69 -2.71 -7.93
CA VAL A 70 0.66 -2.66 -6.47
C VAL A 70 1.93 -3.30 -5.92
N ARG A 71 2.75 -2.52 -5.22
CA ARG A 71 4.07 -2.95 -4.77
C ARG A 71 4.11 -3.30 -3.28
N ARG A 72 3.29 -2.66 -2.46
CA ARG A 72 3.26 -2.89 -1.00
C ARG A 72 1.83 -2.85 -0.51
N VAL A 73 1.46 -3.87 0.26
CA VAL A 73 0.18 -3.93 0.97
C VAL A 73 0.52 -4.36 2.39
N ILE A 74 0.73 -3.38 3.27
CA ILE A 74 1.18 -3.62 4.64
C ILE A 74 0.02 -3.36 5.58
N VAL A 75 -0.22 -4.30 6.49
CA VAL A 75 -1.27 -4.21 7.51
C VAL A 75 -0.62 -4.31 8.88
N THR A 76 -1.03 -3.44 9.82
CA THR A 76 -0.49 -3.45 11.18
C THR A 76 -0.86 -4.73 11.92
N PRO A 77 0.00 -5.23 12.83
CA PRO A 77 -0.36 -6.34 13.70
C PRO A 77 -1.62 -5.98 14.52
N GLY A 78 -2.49 -6.95 14.73
CA GLY A 78 -3.74 -6.72 15.45
C GLY A 78 -4.91 -6.34 14.58
N SER A 79 -4.69 -5.94 13.33
CA SER A 79 -5.76 -5.74 12.36
C SER A 79 -6.01 -7.01 11.56
N PRO A 80 -7.26 -7.29 11.14
CA PRO A 80 -7.55 -8.48 10.34
C PRO A 80 -6.91 -8.34 8.96
N LYS A 81 -5.82 -9.06 8.74
CA LYS A 81 -4.95 -8.87 7.58
C LYS A 81 -5.68 -8.99 6.24
N LYS A 82 -6.40 -10.11 6.05
CA LYS A 82 -7.05 -10.38 4.74
C LYS A 82 -8.16 -9.36 4.45
N ALA A 83 -8.99 -9.07 5.45
CA ALA A 83 -10.08 -8.11 5.28
C ALA A 83 -9.55 -6.71 5.01
N THR A 84 -8.51 -6.29 5.74
CA THR A 84 -7.91 -4.98 5.56
C THR A 84 -7.25 -4.86 4.19
N GLN A 85 -6.49 -5.87 3.76
CA GLN A 85 -5.88 -5.87 2.42
C GLN A 85 -6.94 -5.78 1.33
N SER A 86 -8.02 -6.53 1.45
CA SER A 86 -9.12 -6.50 0.48
C SER A 86 -9.75 -5.12 0.40
N GLN A 87 -9.97 -4.48 1.54
CA GLN A 87 -10.55 -3.14 1.57
C GLN A 87 -9.63 -2.11 0.94
N MET A 88 -8.33 -2.21 1.21
CA MET A 88 -7.33 -1.32 0.60
C MET A 88 -7.35 -1.43 -0.92
N LEU A 89 -7.39 -2.65 -1.44
CA LEU A 89 -7.41 -2.90 -2.89
C LEU A 89 -8.72 -2.45 -3.52
N SER A 90 -9.84 -2.66 -2.84
CA SER A 90 -11.15 -2.18 -3.31
C SER A 90 -11.18 -0.66 -3.40
N ASP A 91 -10.68 0.02 -2.38
CA ASP A 91 -10.63 1.47 -2.36
C ASP A 91 -9.76 2.01 -3.50
N LEU A 92 -8.62 1.37 -3.75
CA LEU A 92 -7.74 1.76 -4.85
C LEU A 92 -8.43 1.56 -6.21
N GLN A 93 -9.08 0.42 -6.40
CA GLN A 93 -9.80 0.13 -7.65
C GLN A 93 -10.94 1.14 -7.87
N GLU A 94 -11.65 1.49 -6.81
CA GLU A 94 -12.76 2.44 -6.92
C GLU A 94 -12.28 3.85 -7.27
N GLN A 95 -11.09 4.23 -6.84
CA GLN A 95 -10.49 5.51 -7.23
C GLN A 95 -10.03 5.53 -8.69
N HIS A 96 -9.75 4.36 -9.26
CA HIS A 96 -9.23 4.22 -10.62
C HIS A 96 -9.98 3.11 -11.36
N PRO A 97 -11.29 3.30 -11.63
CA PRO A 97 -12.12 2.23 -12.19
C PRO A 97 -11.74 1.83 -13.61
N ASP A 98 -11.00 2.68 -14.33
CA ASP A 98 -10.54 2.44 -15.69
C ASP A 98 -9.20 1.68 -15.75
N LYS A 99 -8.59 1.40 -14.59
CA LYS A 99 -7.29 0.74 -14.53
C LYS A 99 -7.41 -0.67 -13.96
N THR A 100 -6.46 -1.52 -14.34
CA THR A 100 -6.34 -2.89 -13.81
C THR A 100 -5.24 -2.92 -12.76
N LEU A 101 -5.55 -3.51 -11.60
CA LEU A 101 -4.55 -3.72 -10.55
C LEU A 101 -3.77 -4.99 -10.86
N MET A 102 -2.44 -4.88 -10.85
CA MET A 102 -1.53 -6.01 -10.97
C MET A 102 -0.55 -5.97 -9.80
N GLY A 103 0.01 -7.11 -9.46
CA GLY A 103 0.96 -7.20 -8.36
C GLY A 103 2.36 -7.51 -8.82
N THR A 104 3.30 -7.33 -7.92
CA THR A 104 4.66 -7.88 -8.03
C THR A 104 4.62 -9.34 -7.56
N PHE A 105 5.78 -9.98 -7.58
CA PHE A 105 5.91 -11.33 -7.02
C PHE A 105 5.36 -11.39 -5.58
N ASP A 106 5.61 -10.33 -4.79
CA ASP A 106 5.23 -10.32 -3.38
C ASP A 106 3.75 -10.02 -3.14
N THR A 107 3.08 -9.31 -4.05
CA THR A 107 1.72 -8.81 -3.81
C THR A 107 0.66 -9.50 -4.66
N GLN A 108 1.05 -10.24 -5.70
CA GLN A 108 0.08 -10.84 -6.64
C GLN A 108 -0.88 -11.80 -5.95
N THR A 109 -0.43 -12.56 -4.97
CA THR A 109 -1.29 -13.48 -4.23
C THR A 109 -2.44 -12.75 -3.54
N ALA A 110 -2.15 -11.61 -2.91
CA ALA A 110 -3.20 -10.79 -2.27
C ALA A 110 -4.19 -10.25 -3.29
N ILE A 111 -3.70 -9.82 -4.46
CA ILE A 111 -4.55 -9.32 -5.53
C ILE A 111 -5.45 -10.42 -6.09
N ASP A 112 -4.92 -11.62 -6.30
CA ASP A 112 -5.70 -12.75 -6.81
C ASP A 112 -6.83 -13.12 -5.84
N LYS A 113 -6.54 -13.16 -4.54
CA LYS A 113 -7.55 -13.45 -3.52
C LYS A 113 -8.61 -12.37 -3.47
N TRP A 114 -8.20 -11.11 -3.51
CA TRP A 114 -9.13 -9.99 -3.52
C TRP A 114 -10.05 -10.04 -4.75
N ARG A 115 -9.48 -10.29 -5.93
CA ARG A 115 -10.23 -10.28 -7.19
C ARG A 115 -11.33 -11.33 -7.22
N LYS A 116 -11.14 -12.46 -6.55
CA LYS A 116 -12.16 -13.52 -6.48
C LYS A 116 -13.43 -13.08 -5.74
N HIS A 117 -13.32 -12.09 -4.87
CA HIS A 117 -14.44 -11.66 -4.01
C HIS A 117 -14.85 -10.20 -4.24
N TYR A 118 -14.23 -9.56 -5.20
CA TYR A 118 -14.51 -8.14 -5.50
C TYR A 118 -15.73 -7.92 -6.39
#